data_603effcc660366623f19d61eee729a80
#
_entry.id   603effcc660366623f19d61eee729a80
#
_cell.length_a   1.000
_cell.length_b   1.000
_cell.length_c   1.000
_cell.angle_alpha   90.00
_cell.angle_beta   90.00
_cell.angle_gamma   90.00
#
_symmetry.space_group_name_H-M   'P 1'
#
loop_
_entity.id
_entity.type
_entity.pdbx_description
1 polymer ?
#
loop_
_entity_poly.entity_id
_entity_poly.type
_entity_poly.pdbx_seq_one_letter_code
_entity_poly.pdbx_strand_id
1 'polypeptide(L)'
;MRPLFLVLCEGETEENYVNFLRQNYRLPIKIVPKIIGSKITQEIIMRHKKEFDGSETSIKTFLMYDGDLPEVLENLQKCDGILLISKPCIEIWFIAHYKIPTEADITSTNCVKQLKSIKNWENYKKSILTSVQELDLWNKRLDAINNMESKSTASKTYSSIFELIKILEAESRNK
;
A
#
# COMPACT_ATOMS: atom_id res chain seq x y z
N MET A 1 20.16 14.86 6.95
CA MET A 1 19.30 14.81 5.74
C MET A 1 18.07 13.95 5.98
N ARG A 2 16.91 14.38 5.50
CA ARG A 2 15.68 13.60 5.65
C ARG A 2 15.64 12.52 4.58
N PRO A 3 15.48 11.23 4.93
CA PRO A 3 15.23 10.20 3.94
C PRO A 3 13.93 10.48 3.18
N LEU A 4 13.87 10.05 1.92
CA LEU A 4 12.72 10.22 1.06
C LEU A 4 12.16 8.85 0.68
N PHE A 5 10.88 8.63 0.93
CA PHE A 5 10.12 7.47 0.48
C PHE A 5 9.27 7.88 -0.70
N LEU A 6 9.65 7.43 -1.88
CA LEU A 6 8.89 7.61 -3.10
C LEU A 6 7.98 6.40 -3.27
N VAL A 7 6.67 6.60 -3.20
CA VAL A 7 5.68 5.53 -3.34
C VAL A 7 4.95 5.73 -4.66
N LEU A 8 5.23 4.86 -5.63
CA LEU A 8 4.59 4.86 -6.93
C LEU A 8 3.33 4.00 -6.86
N CYS A 9 2.19 4.61 -7.13
CA CYS A 9 0.86 4.06 -6.92
C CYS A 9 0.19 3.74 -8.25
N GLU A 10 -0.63 2.68 -8.28
CA GLU A 10 -1.45 2.38 -9.44
C GLU A 10 -2.54 3.42 -9.65
N GLY A 11 -3.22 3.83 -8.59
CA GLY A 11 -4.32 4.80 -8.69
C GLY A 11 -4.52 5.62 -7.41
N GLU A 12 -5.66 6.30 -7.37
CA GLU A 12 -6.02 7.24 -6.29
C GLU A 12 -6.24 6.56 -4.93
N THR A 13 -6.73 5.33 -4.92
CA THR A 13 -6.97 4.60 -3.65
C THR A 13 -5.66 4.38 -2.91
N GLU A 14 -4.62 3.95 -3.61
CA GLU A 14 -3.27 3.77 -3.07
C GLU A 14 -2.66 5.10 -2.64
N GLU A 15 -2.78 6.13 -3.48
CA GLU A 15 -2.26 7.47 -3.17
C GLU A 15 -2.90 8.03 -1.89
N ASN A 16 -4.21 7.94 -1.77
CA ASN A 16 -4.94 8.41 -0.59
C ASN A 16 -4.53 7.65 0.67
N TYR A 17 -4.30 6.34 0.56
CA TYR A 17 -3.82 5.55 1.67
C TYR A 17 -2.40 5.98 2.10
N VAL A 18 -1.50 6.22 1.17
CA VAL A 18 -0.15 6.73 1.47
C VAL A 18 -0.20 8.11 2.13
N ASN A 19 -1.06 9.00 1.65
CA ASN A 19 -1.28 10.31 2.27
C ASN A 19 -1.82 10.19 3.71
N PHE A 20 -2.74 9.25 3.94
CA PHE A 20 -3.23 8.93 5.28
C PHE A 20 -2.08 8.48 6.20
N LEU A 21 -1.21 7.57 5.75
CA LEU A 21 -0.04 7.13 6.51
C LEU A 21 0.89 8.30 6.84
N ARG A 22 1.20 9.15 5.85
CA ARG A 22 2.04 10.33 6.04
C ARG A 22 1.50 11.26 7.12
N GLN A 23 0.19 11.52 7.09
CA GLN A 23 -0.48 12.42 8.03
C GLN A 23 -0.49 11.88 9.46
N ASN A 24 -0.60 10.57 9.63
CA ASN A 24 -0.70 9.94 10.93
C ASN A 24 0.66 9.66 11.57
N TYR A 25 1.63 9.15 10.82
CA TYR A 25 2.95 8.85 11.35
C TYR A 25 3.77 10.10 11.69
N ARG A 26 3.66 11.17 10.89
CA ARG A 26 4.39 12.45 11.08
C ARG A 26 5.89 12.26 11.34
N LEU A 27 6.52 11.38 10.59
CA LEU A 27 7.93 11.06 10.71
C LEU A 27 8.81 12.15 10.06
N PRO A 28 10.08 12.27 10.46
CA PRO A 28 11.05 13.12 9.78
C PRO A 28 11.52 12.51 8.44
N ILE A 29 10.61 11.85 7.75
CA ILE A 29 10.77 11.23 6.43
C ILE A 29 9.85 11.96 5.46
N LYS A 30 10.37 12.30 4.30
CA LYS A 30 9.54 12.85 3.23
C LYS A 30 8.86 11.69 2.49
N ILE A 31 7.57 11.51 2.67
CA ILE A 31 6.78 10.48 1.97
C ILE A 31 6.06 11.16 0.80
N VAL A 32 6.34 10.71 -0.41
CA VAL A 32 5.81 11.29 -1.65
C VAL A 32 5.11 10.22 -2.46
N PRO A 33 3.75 10.16 -2.46
CA PRO A 33 3.02 9.32 -3.37
C PRO A 33 2.93 9.95 -4.76
N LYS A 34 2.98 9.11 -5.80
CA LYS A 34 2.77 9.51 -7.21
C LYS A 34 1.90 8.47 -7.91
N ILE A 35 0.85 8.89 -8.59
CA ILE A 35 0.04 7.99 -9.41
C ILE A 35 0.73 7.79 -10.76
N ILE A 36 1.01 6.53 -11.09
CA ILE A 36 1.67 6.15 -12.35
C ILE A 36 0.72 5.41 -13.28
N GLY A 37 -0.23 4.64 -12.72
CA GLY A 37 -1.09 3.76 -13.50
C GLY A 37 -0.41 2.42 -13.83
N SER A 38 -1.08 1.61 -14.63
CA SER A 38 -0.67 0.22 -14.93
C SER A 38 0.55 0.10 -15.85
N LYS A 39 0.91 1.17 -16.56
CA LYS A 39 2.03 1.17 -17.53
C LYS A 39 3.35 1.60 -16.88
N ILE A 40 3.69 1.01 -15.76
CA ILE A 40 4.94 1.30 -15.07
C ILE A 40 6.14 0.68 -15.77
N THR A 41 7.23 1.44 -15.85
CA THR A 41 8.53 0.99 -16.36
C THR A 41 9.66 1.53 -15.51
N GLN A 42 10.84 0.92 -15.60
CA GLN A 42 12.03 1.43 -14.91
C GLN A 42 12.38 2.86 -15.33
N GLU A 43 12.17 3.22 -16.58
CA GLU A 43 12.40 4.58 -17.08
C GLU A 43 11.50 5.61 -16.41
N ILE A 44 10.22 5.27 -16.19
CA ILE A 44 9.27 6.12 -15.46
C ILE A 44 9.74 6.33 -14.02
N ILE A 45 10.18 5.26 -13.35
CA ILE A 45 10.73 5.32 -12.00
C ILE A 45 11.92 6.27 -11.95
N MET A 46 12.87 6.11 -12.86
CA MET A 46 14.07 6.96 -12.92
C MET A 46 13.73 8.42 -13.18
N ARG A 47 12.72 8.70 -14.01
CA ARG A 47 12.23 10.07 -14.25
C ARG A 47 11.72 10.72 -12.96
N HIS A 48 10.88 10.02 -12.19
CA HIS A 48 10.38 10.55 -10.92
C HIS A 48 11.47 10.71 -9.86
N LYS A 49 12.45 9.81 -9.84
CA LYS A 49 13.60 9.96 -8.93
C LYS A 49 14.41 11.22 -9.23
N LYS A 50 14.57 11.56 -10.52
CA LYS A 50 15.28 12.77 -10.94
C LYS A 50 14.64 14.08 -10.46
N GLU A 51 13.34 14.09 -10.16
CA GLU A 51 12.69 15.25 -9.55
C GLU A 51 13.30 15.62 -8.19
N PHE A 52 14.01 14.68 -7.57
CA PHE A 52 14.66 14.83 -6.26
C PHE A 52 16.20 14.77 -6.36
N ASP A 53 16.75 14.72 -7.58
CA ASP A 53 18.19 14.76 -7.80
C ASP A 53 18.76 16.11 -7.39
N GLY A 54 19.93 16.09 -6.73
CA GLY A 54 20.57 17.28 -6.18
C GLY A 54 20.41 17.42 -4.67
N SER A 55 19.54 16.64 -4.05
CA SER A 55 19.59 16.39 -2.61
C SER A 55 20.45 15.14 -2.38
N GLU A 56 21.43 15.20 -1.50
CA GLU A 56 22.16 14.02 -1.01
C GLU A 56 21.25 13.05 -0.25
N THR A 57 19.94 13.08 -0.54
CA THR A 57 18.89 12.36 0.15
C THR A 57 18.84 10.92 -0.37
N SER A 58 18.90 9.96 0.53
CA SER A 58 18.63 8.56 0.20
C SER A 58 17.16 8.40 -0.19
N ILE A 59 16.90 7.96 -1.43
CA ILE A 59 15.57 7.68 -1.93
C ILE A 59 15.30 6.19 -1.80
N LYS A 60 14.26 5.82 -1.04
CA LYS A 60 13.72 4.48 -1.01
C LYS A 60 12.44 4.45 -1.84
N THR A 61 12.39 3.56 -2.81
CA THR A 61 11.28 3.48 -3.77
C THR A 61 10.39 2.29 -3.44
N PHE A 62 9.09 2.52 -3.41
CA PHE A 62 8.05 1.52 -3.20
C PHE A 62 7.09 1.52 -4.39
N LEU A 63 6.61 0.35 -4.77
CA LEU A 63 5.67 0.15 -5.88
C LEU A 63 4.39 -0.47 -5.33
N MET A 64 3.34 0.34 -5.17
CA MET A 64 2.06 -0.06 -4.56
C MET A 64 1.02 -0.32 -5.64
N TYR A 65 0.74 -1.59 -5.90
CA TYR A 65 -0.04 -2.06 -7.04
C TYR A 65 -0.96 -3.23 -6.67
N ASP A 66 -2.04 -3.35 -7.42
CA ASP A 66 -2.88 -4.55 -7.40
C ASP A 66 -2.19 -5.70 -8.15
N GLY A 67 -2.41 -6.91 -7.67
CA GLY A 67 -1.82 -8.13 -8.24
C GLY A 67 -2.80 -8.95 -9.07
N ASP A 68 -3.84 -8.32 -9.65
CA ASP A 68 -4.86 -9.00 -10.44
C ASP A 68 -4.51 -9.17 -11.92
N LEU A 69 -3.57 -8.38 -12.43
CA LEU A 69 -3.15 -8.42 -13.82
C LEU A 69 -1.71 -8.97 -13.96
N PRO A 70 -1.55 -10.19 -14.56
CA PRO A 70 -0.22 -10.80 -14.73
C PRO A 70 0.78 -9.92 -15.47
N GLU A 71 0.33 -9.18 -16.49
CA GLU A 71 1.18 -8.29 -17.30
C GLU A 71 1.78 -7.17 -16.44
N VAL A 72 1.01 -6.59 -15.53
CA VAL A 72 1.48 -5.55 -14.62
C VAL A 72 2.49 -6.11 -13.64
N LEU A 73 2.22 -7.28 -13.05
CA LEU A 73 3.15 -7.97 -12.17
C LEU A 73 4.48 -8.28 -12.84
N GLU A 74 4.45 -8.74 -14.08
CA GLU A 74 5.67 -9.01 -14.85
C GLU A 74 6.51 -7.74 -15.06
N ASN A 75 5.86 -6.62 -15.37
CA ASN A 75 6.54 -5.34 -15.51
C ASN A 75 7.12 -4.84 -14.18
N LEU A 76 6.38 -4.99 -13.10
CA LEU A 76 6.83 -4.59 -11.75
C LEU A 76 8.07 -5.38 -11.31
N GLN A 77 8.16 -6.66 -11.65
CA GLN A 77 9.31 -7.49 -11.32
C GLN A 77 10.60 -7.05 -12.04
N LYS A 78 10.48 -6.32 -13.15
CA LYS A 78 11.62 -5.75 -13.89
C LYS A 78 12.05 -4.37 -13.36
N CYS A 79 11.32 -3.83 -12.41
CA CYS A 79 11.57 -2.50 -11.85
C CYS A 79 12.32 -2.59 -10.51
N ASP A 80 13.17 -1.59 -10.27
CA ASP A 80 13.83 -1.42 -8.97
C ASP A 80 12.89 -0.76 -7.97
N GLY A 81 12.69 -1.42 -6.83
CA GLY A 81 11.85 -0.92 -5.75
C GLY A 81 11.30 -2.04 -4.90
N ILE A 82 10.75 -1.68 -3.77
CA ILE A 82 10.07 -2.60 -2.87
C ILE A 82 8.63 -2.76 -3.35
N LEU A 83 8.26 -4.00 -3.72
CA LEU A 83 6.92 -4.30 -4.21
C LEU A 83 5.93 -4.37 -3.05
N LEU A 84 4.89 -3.55 -3.11
CA LEU A 84 3.76 -3.56 -2.19
C LEU A 84 2.53 -4.01 -2.97
N ILE A 85 2.40 -5.32 -3.13
CA ILE A 85 1.39 -5.94 -3.99
C ILE A 85 0.21 -6.41 -3.13
N SER A 86 -1.00 -6.10 -3.59
CA SER A 86 -2.24 -6.59 -2.98
C SER A 86 -3.01 -7.46 -3.98
N LYS A 87 -3.38 -8.66 -3.57
CA LYS A 87 -4.13 -9.63 -4.38
C LYS A 87 -5.50 -9.90 -3.76
N PRO A 88 -6.59 -9.66 -4.48
CA PRO A 88 -6.69 -9.12 -5.83
C PRO A 88 -6.48 -7.59 -5.90
N CYS A 89 -6.70 -6.88 -4.81
CA CYS A 89 -6.68 -5.41 -4.76
C CYS A 89 -6.41 -4.90 -3.32
N ILE A 90 -6.16 -3.59 -3.18
CA ILE A 90 -5.80 -2.97 -1.90
C ILE A 90 -6.85 -3.22 -0.79
N GLU A 91 -8.11 -3.44 -1.14
CA GLU A 91 -9.16 -3.68 -0.17
C GLU A 91 -8.90 -4.95 0.67
N ILE A 92 -8.10 -5.90 0.16
CA ILE A 92 -7.67 -7.05 0.96
C ILE A 92 -6.82 -6.63 2.16
N TRP A 93 -6.02 -5.58 2.00
CA TRP A 93 -5.26 -4.98 3.08
C TRP A 93 -6.17 -4.33 4.13
N PHE A 94 -7.22 -3.64 3.69
CA PHE A 94 -8.21 -3.05 4.61
C PHE A 94 -8.95 -4.12 5.40
N ILE A 95 -9.34 -5.23 4.76
CA ILE A 95 -9.97 -6.39 5.43
C ILE A 95 -9.03 -6.98 6.49
N ALA A 96 -7.73 -7.03 6.21
CA ALA A 96 -6.73 -7.57 7.15
C ALA A 96 -6.67 -6.83 8.49
N HIS A 97 -7.16 -5.59 8.56
CA HIS A 97 -7.28 -4.85 9.82
C HIS A 97 -8.30 -5.46 10.79
N TYR A 98 -9.22 -6.29 10.30
CA TYR A 98 -10.31 -6.88 11.08
C TYR A 98 -10.21 -8.39 11.22
N LYS A 99 -9.68 -9.06 10.23
CA LYS A 99 -9.58 -10.54 10.18
C LYS A 99 -8.53 -10.99 9.18
N ILE A 100 -8.10 -12.24 9.31
CA ILE A 100 -7.29 -12.90 8.29
C ILE A 100 -8.18 -13.09 7.04
N PRO A 101 -7.81 -12.53 5.88
CA PRO A 101 -8.57 -12.74 4.66
C PRO A 101 -8.64 -14.22 4.27
N THR A 102 -9.74 -14.64 3.69
CA THR A 102 -9.96 -16.04 3.27
C THR A 102 -8.96 -16.45 2.18
N GLU A 103 -8.64 -17.74 2.08
CA GLU A 103 -7.79 -18.30 1.03
C GLU A 103 -8.53 -18.49 -0.31
N ALA A 104 -9.84 -18.20 -0.35
CA ALA A 104 -10.64 -18.35 -1.56
C ALA A 104 -10.16 -17.41 -2.67
N ASP A 105 -10.21 -17.92 -3.91
CA ASP A 105 -9.98 -17.10 -5.09
C ASP A 105 -11.16 -16.14 -5.27
N ILE A 106 -10.92 -14.87 -5.04
CA ILE A 106 -11.96 -13.85 -5.10
C ILE A 106 -11.60 -12.76 -6.10
N THR A 107 -12.61 -12.23 -6.79
CA THR A 107 -12.44 -11.07 -7.67
C THR A 107 -12.33 -9.79 -6.85
N SER A 108 -11.81 -8.73 -7.47
CA SER A 108 -11.78 -7.39 -6.85
C SER A 108 -13.18 -6.92 -6.43
N THR A 109 -14.21 -7.21 -7.26
CA THR A 109 -15.60 -6.89 -6.93
C THR A 109 -16.08 -7.59 -5.67
N ASN A 110 -15.76 -8.88 -5.52
CA ASN A 110 -16.13 -9.65 -4.32
C ASN A 110 -15.34 -9.21 -3.10
N CYS A 111 -14.09 -8.81 -3.28
CA CYS A 111 -13.27 -8.24 -2.22
C CYS A 111 -13.91 -6.96 -1.65
N VAL A 112 -14.35 -6.06 -2.52
CA VAL A 112 -15.06 -4.83 -2.12
C VAL A 112 -16.37 -5.17 -1.39
N LYS A 113 -17.13 -6.18 -1.86
CA LYS A 113 -18.35 -6.64 -1.16
C LYS A 113 -18.05 -7.16 0.24
N GLN A 114 -16.97 -7.92 0.41
CA GLN A 114 -16.54 -8.40 1.73
C GLN A 114 -16.17 -7.24 2.65
N LEU A 115 -15.45 -6.26 2.14
CA LEU A 115 -15.10 -5.06 2.89
C LEU A 115 -16.36 -4.32 3.35
N LYS A 116 -17.35 -4.14 2.48
CA LYS A 116 -18.62 -3.49 2.79
C LYS A 116 -19.48 -4.24 3.80
N SER A 117 -19.22 -5.50 4.07
CA SER A 117 -19.89 -6.27 5.12
C SER A 117 -19.35 -5.96 6.52
N ILE A 118 -18.25 -5.23 6.61
CA ILE A 118 -17.62 -4.84 7.88
C ILE A 118 -18.24 -3.52 8.36
N LYS A 119 -18.53 -3.44 9.66
CA LYS A 119 -19.06 -2.22 10.29
C LYS A 119 -18.17 -1.01 9.96
N ASN A 120 -18.79 0.10 9.63
CA ASN A 120 -18.20 1.37 9.19
C ASN A 120 -17.71 1.39 7.74
N TRP A 121 -17.80 0.26 7.02
CA TRP A 121 -17.39 0.14 5.63
C TRP A 121 -18.55 -0.06 4.65
N GLU A 122 -19.78 -0.03 5.13
CA GLU A 122 -20.99 -0.30 4.34
C GLU A 122 -21.13 0.65 3.14
N ASN A 123 -20.71 1.89 3.33
CA ASN A 123 -20.74 2.94 2.29
C ASN A 123 -19.37 3.22 1.68
N TYR A 124 -18.43 2.27 1.77
CA TYR A 124 -17.09 2.43 1.20
C TYR A 124 -17.15 2.76 -0.28
N LYS A 125 -16.37 3.76 -0.66
CA LYS A 125 -16.13 4.15 -2.06
C LYS A 125 -14.63 4.14 -2.32
N LYS A 126 -14.23 3.61 -3.46
CA LYS A 126 -12.83 3.67 -3.88
C LYS A 126 -12.36 5.12 -3.90
N SER A 127 -11.12 5.35 -3.56
CA SER A 127 -10.46 6.66 -3.52
C SER A 127 -10.94 7.61 -2.42
N ILE A 128 -11.91 7.21 -1.58
CA ILE A 128 -12.42 8.05 -0.50
C ILE A 128 -12.48 7.24 0.80
N LEU A 129 -11.71 7.65 1.80
CA LEU A 129 -11.79 7.12 3.16
C LEU A 129 -12.51 8.13 4.06
N THR A 130 -13.48 7.66 4.83
CA THR A 130 -14.12 8.47 5.88
C THR A 130 -13.19 8.59 7.09
N SER A 131 -13.44 9.59 7.95
CA SER A 131 -12.66 9.75 9.19
C SER A 131 -12.73 8.53 10.10
N VAL A 132 -13.88 7.85 10.13
CA VAL A 132 -14.07 6.62 10.93
C VAL A 132 -13.26 5.46 10.36
N GLN A 133 -13.26 5.31 9.03
CA GLN A 133 -12.45 4.29 8.35
C GLN A 133 -10.95 4.55 8.57
N GLU A 134 -10.51 5.79 8.45
CA GLU A 134 -9.12 6.17 8.73
C GLU A 134 -8.73 5.86 10.19
N LEU A 135 -9.60 6.16 11.14
CA LEU A 135 -9.37 5.87 12.55
C LEU A 135 -9.23 4.37 12.80
N ASP A 136 -10.10 3.55 12.20
CA ASP A 136 -10.01 2.09 12.29
C ASP A 136 -8.70 1.57 11.67
N LEU A 137 -8.34 2.05 10.50
CA LEU A 137 -7.08 1.66 9.85
C LEU A 137 -5.87 2.01 10.71
N TRP A 138 -5.89 3.16 11.35
CA TRP A 138 -4.82 3.56 12.25
C TRP A 138 -4.75 2.68 13.50
N ASN A 139 -5.87 2.51 14.18
CA ASN A 139 -5.92 1.76 15.44
C ASN A 139 -5.64 0.28 15.28
N LYS A 140 -5.97 -0.31 14.13
CA LYS A 140 -5.84 -1.75 13.84
C LYS A 140 -4.65 -2.10 12.94
N ARG A 141 -3.73 -1.16 12.69
CA ARG A 141 -2.61 -1.40 11.78
C ARG A 141 -1.68 -2.54 12.20
N LEU A 142 -1.50 -2.73 13.51
CA LEU A 142 -0.68 -3.84 14.03
C LEU A 142 -1.40 -5.18 13.88
N ASP A 143 -2.73 -5.21 14.05
CA ASP A 143 -3.53 -6.40 13.77
C ASP A 143 -3.44 -6.78 12.29
N ALA A 144 -3.47 -5.79 11.40
CA ALA A 144 -3.31 -6.01 9.96
C ALA A 144 -1.96 -6.64 9.61
N ILE A 145 -0.88 -6.18 10.22
CA ILE A 145 0.45 -6.79 10.06
C ILE A 145 0.40 -8.26 10.47
N ASN A 146 -0.07 -8.55 11.68
CA ASN A 146 -0.12 -9.91 12.21
C ASN A 146 -0.98 -10.84 11.35
N ASN A 147 -2.16 -10.36 10.92
CA ASN A 147 -3.07 -11.13 10.08
C ASN A 147 -2.47 -11.45 8.72
N MET A 148 -1.72 -10.52 8.15
CA MET A 148 -1.13 -10.70 6.83
C MET A 148 0.17 -11.52 6.87
N GLU A 149 1.02 -11.33 7.88
CA GLU A 149 2.24 -12.13 8.06
C GLU A 149 1.94 -13.62 8.28
N SER A 150 0.76 -13.97 8.81
CA SER A 150 0.34 -15.35 8.99
C SER A 150 0.03 -16.08 7.66
N LYS A 151 -0.09 -15.33 6.56
CA LYS A 151 -0.44 -15.88 5.23
C LYS A 151 0.80 -16.17 4.39
N SER A 152 0.69 -17.19 3.53
CA SER A 152 1.69 -17.46 2.50
C SER A 152 1.68 -16.35 1.44
N THR A 153 2.86 -15.98 0.94
CA THR A 153 2.99 -15.08 -0.23
C THR A 153 2.37 -15.65 -1.50
N ALA A 154 2.22 -16.99 -1.57
CA ALA A 154 1.56 -17.68 -2.66
C ALA A 154 0.03 -17.68 -2.54
N SER A 155 -0.53 -17.19 -1.41
CA SER A 155 -1.98 -17.08 -1.23
C SER A 155 -2.61 -16.20 -2.31
N LYS A 156 -3.82 -16.58 -2.73
CA LYS A 156 -4.60 -15.80 -3.70
C LYS A 156 -5.14 -14.49 -3.12
N THR A 157 -5.22 -14.39 -1.80
CA THR A 157 -5.59 -13.18 -1.06
C THR A 157 -4.44 -12.80 -0.14
N TYR A 158 -3.68 -11.80 -0.55
CA TYR A 158 -2.45 -11.40 0.12
C TYR A 158 -2.14 -9.91 -0.14
N SER A 159 -1.52 -9.25 0.82
CA SER A 159 -0.96 -7.93 0.61
C SER A 159 0.39 -7.80 1.31
N SER A 160 1.39 -7.30 0.62
CA SER A 160 2.70 -6.98 1.19
C SER A 160 2.81 -5.54 1.70
N ILE A 161 1.70 -4.79 1.75
CA ILE A 161 1.70 -3.41 2.30
C ILE A 161 2.21 -3.39 3.75
N PHE A 162 2.05 -4.48 4.50
CA PHE A 162 2.57 -4.57 5.86
C PHE A 162 4.09 -4.33 5.94
N GLU A 163 4.84 -4.57 4.88
CA GLU A 163 6.28 -4.28 4.85
C GLU A 163 6.55 -2.77 5.00
N LEU A 164 5.77 -1.92 4.33
CA LEU A 164 5.85 -0.47 4.50
C LEU A 164 5.49 -0.07 5.94
N ILE A 165 4.42 -0.64 6.48
CA ILE A 165 3.97 -0.32 7.84
C ILE A 165 5.05 -0.71 8.86
N LYS A 166 5.68 -1.88 8.72
CA LYS A 166 6.79 -2.30 9.59
C LYS A 166 7.96 -1.32 9.55
N ILE A 167 8.30 -0.81 8.38
CA ILE A 167 9.34 0.20 8.22
C ILE A 167 8.95 1.50 8.95
N LEU A 168 7.71 1.98 8.76
CA LEU A 168 7.23 3.19 9.41
C LEU A 168 7.13 3.04 10.93
N GLU A 169 6.71 1.87 11.43
CA GLU A 169 6.71 1.56 12.87
C GLU A 169 8.13 1.56 13.46
N ALA A 170 9.09 0.98 12.75
CA ALA A 170 10.50 0.98 13.19
C ALA A 170 11.06 2.40 13.28
N GLU A 171 10.80 3.24 12.27
CA GLU A 171 11.22 4.65 12.26
C GLU A 171 10.52 5.45 13.37
N SER A 172 9.27 5.12 13.68
CA SER A 172 8.52 5.77 14.77
C SER A 172 9.09 5.51 16.15
N ARG A 173 9.72 4.35 16.37
CA ARG A 173 10.36 4.00 17.64
C ARG A 173 11.72 4.67 17.85
N ASN A 174 12.32 5.14 16.78
CA ASN A 174 13.63 5.79 16.80
C ASN A 174 13.54 7.33 16.99
N LYS A 175 12.32 7.82 17.25
CA LYS A 175 12.07 9.21 17.67
C LYS A 175 12.31 9.36 19.16
#